data_67992239bd743d7d32876b005ef847b0
#
_entry.id   67992239bd743d7d32876b005ef847b0
#
_cell.length_a   1.000
_cell.length_b   1.000
_cell.length_c   1.000
_cell.angle_alpha   90.00
_cell.angle_beta   90.00
_cell.angle_gamma   90.00
#
_symmetry.space_group_name_H-M   'P 1'
#
loop_
_entity.id
_entity.type
_entity.pdbx_description
1 polymer ?
#
loop_
_entity_poly.entity_id
_entity_poly.type
_entity_poly.pdbx_seq_one_letter_code
_entity_poly.pdbx_strand_id
1 'polypeptide(L)'
;MADEAFLDMATAISGTGPTYAFLMMEALIDAAVHLGFSRADARQLVVQTIRGAATFAELSRLHPAELRNMVTSPGGTSAAALYQLEKGGLRTVLSKAVWAAYQRSVALGQVGEAASPVEMHLPGEDTQST
;
A
#
# COMPACT_ATOMS: atom_id res chain seq x y z
N MET A 1 5.04 9.05 -22.86
CA MET A 1 5.59 7.89 -22.14
C MET A 1 5.48 8.21 -20.66
N ALA A 2 4.83 7.34 -19.88
CA ALA A 2 4.88 7.48 -18.43
C ALA A 2 6.34 7.27 -18.01
N ASP A 3 6.85 8.17 -17.19
CA ASP A 3 8.20 8.07 -16.64
C ASP A 3 8.28 6.78 -15.79
N GLU A 4 9.33 5.97 -15.96
CA GLU A 4 9.55 4.73 -15.16
C GLU A 4 9.54 5.03 -13.66
N ALA A 5 10.12 6.16 -13.26
CA ALA A 5 10.10 6.60 -11.87
C ALA A 5 8.67 6.80 -11.34
N PHE A 6 7.74 7.30 -12.18
CA PHE A 6 6.34 7.43 -11.81
C PHE A 6 5.67 6.07 -11.65
N LEU A 7 5.97 5.10 -12.51
CA LEU A 7 5.43 3.74 -12.41
C LEU A 7 5.91 3.03 -11.13
N ASP A 8 7.17 3.21 -10.75
CA ASP A 8 7.71 2.67 -9.51
C ASP A 8 7.05 3.30 -8.27
N MET A 9 6.82 4.62 -8.29
CA MET A 9 6.09 5.31 -7.23
C MET A 9 4.64 4.82 -7.14
N ALA A 10 3.96 4.66 -8.28
CA ALA A 10 2.60 4.15 -8.32
C ALA A 10 2.52 2.71 -7.81
N THR A 11 3.49 1.87 -8.15
CA THR A 11 3.60 0.50 -7.65
C THR A 11 3.72 0.45 -6.14
N ALA A 12 4.53 1.31 -5.53
CA ALA A 12 4.71 1.37 -4.08
C ALA A 12 3.43 1.77 -3.33
N ILE A 13 2.57 2.58 -3.93
CA ILE A 13 1.33 3.06 -3.30
C ILE A 13 0.14 2.19 -3.67
N SER A 14 -0.12 1.95 -4.96
CA SER A 14 -1.36 1.28 -5.40
C SER A 14 -1.16 -0.20 -5.73
N GLY A 15 -0.04 -0.59 -6.31
CA GLY A 15 0.25 -2.01 -6.55
C GLY A 15 0.52 -2.79 -5.26
N THR A 16 1.25 -2.19 -4.33
CA THR A 16 1.55 -2.74 -3.00
C THR A 16 0.47 -2.38 -1.96
N GLY A 17 -0.35 -1.38 -2.26
CA GLY A 17 -1.36 -0.82 -1.38
C GLY A 17 -2.28 -1.83 -0.70
N PRO A 18 -2.83 -2.84 -1.41
CA PRO A 18 -3.63 -3.88 -0.80
C PRO A 18 -2.93 -4.60 0.36
N THR A 19 -1.62 -4.81 0.28
CA THR A 19 -0.83 -5.43 1.35
C THR A 19 -0.89 -4.62 2.64
N TYR A 20 -0.76 -3.30 2.56
CA TYR A 20 -0.88 -2.41 3.74
C TYR A 20 -2.28 -2.49 4.34
N ALA A 21 -3.31 -2.41 3.49
CA ALA A 21 -4.69 -2.47 3.92
C ALA A 21 -5.02 -3.82 4.58
N PHE A 22 -4.61 -4.94 3.98
CA PHE A 22 -4.87 -6.27 4.52
C PHE A 22 -4.17 -6.52 5.85
N LEU A 23 -2.92 -6.07 6.01
CA LEU A 23 -2.21 -6.19 7.29
C LEU A 23 -2.89 -5.37 8.38
N MET A 24 -3.36 -4.15 8.07
CA MET A 24 -4.12 -3.34 9.02
C MET A 24 -5.44 -4.00 9.39
N MET A 25 -6.16 -4.57 8.42
CA MET A 25 -7.41 -5.32 8.68
C MET A 25 -7.14 -6.51 9.61
N GLU A 26 -6.11 -7.30 9.32
CA GLU A 26 -5.72 -8.45 10.12
C GLU A 26 -5.42 -8.05 11.58
N ALA A 27 -4.62 -7.02 11.77
CA ALA A 27 -4.28 -6.52 13.10
C ALA A 27 -5.52 -6.01 13.87
N LEU A 28 -6.42 -5.30 13.20
CA LEU A 28 -7.67 -4.82 13.80
C LEU A 28 -8.64 -5.97 14.12
N ILE A 29 -8.72 -6.97 13.25
CA ILE A 29 -9.55 -8.17 13.50
C ILE A 29 -9.02 -8.92 14.73
N ASP A 30 -7.71 -9.14 14.82
CA ASP A 30 -7.11 -9.80 15.98
C ASP A 30 -7.35 -9.02 17.27
N ALA A 31 -7.25 -7.69 17.22
CA ALA A 31 -7.58 -6.84 18.36
C ALA A 31 -9.05 -6.94 18.77
N ALA A 32 -9.97 -6.98 17.81
CA ALA A 32 -11.40 -7.13 18.06
C ALA A 32 -11.74 -8.50 18.67
N VAL A 33 -11.11 -9.57 18.20
CA VAL A 33 -11.24 -10.91 18.81
C VAL A 33 -10.73 -10.91 20.26
N HIS A 34 -9.64 -10.22 20.52
CA HIS A 34 -9.11 -10.06 21.88
C HIS A 34 -10.10 -9.32 22.81
N LEU A 35 -10.89 -8.39 22.27
CA LEU A 35 -11.97 -7.72 23.01
C LEU A 35 -13.18 -8.62 23.30
N GLY A 36 -13.33 -9.75 22.60
CA GLY A 36 -14.42 -10.70 22.82
C GLY A 36 -15.34 -10.94 21.61
N PHE A 37 -15.10 -10.32 20.47
CA PHE A 37 -15.87 -10.61 19.26
C PHE A 37 -15.54 -11.98 18.68
N SER A 38 -16.53 -12.63 18.05
CA SER A 38 -16.23 -13.75 17.17
C SER A 38 -15.35 -13.28 16.00
N ARG A 39 -14.53 -14.17 15.44
CA ARG A 39 -13.68 -13.80 14.30
C ARG A 39 -14.50 -13.36 13.09
N ALA A 40 -15.67 -13.96 12.86
CA ALA A 40 -16.58 -13.58 11.78
C ALA A 40 -17.14 -12.17 11.98
N ASP A 41 -17.61 -11.85 13.18
CA ASP A 41 -18.13 -10.51 13.49
C ASP A 41 -17.02 -9.45 13.44
N ALA A 42 -15.85 -9.75 14.01
CA ALA A 42 -14.68 -8.89 13.97
C ALA A 42 -14.30 -8.53 12.53
N ARG A 43 -14.25 -9.52 11.65
CA ARG A 43 -13.95 -9.31 10.22
C ARG A 43 -14.99 -8.41 9.56
N GLN A 44 -16.26 -8.67 9.77
CA GLN A 44 -17.35 -7.88 9.19
C GLN A 44 -17.27 -6.42 9.65
N LEU A 45 -17.09 -6.18 10.94
CA LEU A 45 -16.97 -4.84 11.51
C LEU A 45 -15.77 -4.09 10.93
N VAL A 46 -14.59 -4.72 10.90
CA VAL A 46 -13.36 -4.10 10.43
C VAL A 46 -13.43 -3.76 8.94
N VAL A 47 -13.86 -4.71 8.10
CA VAL A 47 -13.97 -4.48 6.65
C VAL A 47 -14.97 -3.36 6.35
N GLN A 48 -16.14 -3.36 6.98
CA GLN A 48 -17.15 -2.30 6.78
C GLN A 48 -16.66 -0.94 7.28
N THR A 49 -15.92 -0.89 8.37
CA THR A 49 -15.36 0.36 8.91
C THR A 49 -14.34 0.97 7.93
N ILE A 50 -13.41 0.16 7.42
CA ILE A 50 -12.40 0.63 6.47
C ILE A 50 -13.05 1.05 5.15
N ARG A 51 -14.00 0.26 4.66
CA ARG A 51 -14.76 0.58 3.46
C ARG A 51 -15.52 1.91 3.61
N GLY A 52 -16.21 2.11 4.72
CA GLY A 52 -16.95 3.35 5.00
C GLY A 52 -16.03 4.55 5.10
N ALA A 53 -14.88 4.41 5.77
CA ALA A 53 -13.90 5.49 5.86
C ALA A 53 -13.32 5.86 4.48
N ALA A 54 -12.98 4.87 3.66
CA ALA A 54 -12.48 5.09 2.30
C ALA A 54 -13.53 5.77 1.41
N THR A 55 -14.78 5.30 1.46
CA THR A 55 -15.90 5.91 0.71
C THR A 55 -16.16 7.36 1.15
N PHE A 56 -16.13 7.63 2.45
CA PHE A 56 -16.28 8.99 2.95
C PHE A 56 -15.15 9.91 2.48
N ALA A 57 -13.91 9.44 2.53
CA ALA A 57 -12.78 10.20 2.02
C ALA A 57 -12.88 10.47 0.50
N GLU A 58 -13.36 9.49 -0.26
CA GLU A 58 -13.57 9.63 -1.72
C GLU A 58 -14.65 10.67 -2.05
N LEU A 59 -15.77 10.66 -1.33
CA LEU A 59 -16.91 11.58 -1.57
C LEU A 59 -16.68 12.96 -0.97
N SER A 60 -15.78 13.11 -0.02
CA SER A 60 -15.46 14.36 0.64
C SER A 60 -14.29 15.07 -0.07
N ARG A 61 -14.33 16.39 -0.08
CA ARG A 61 -13.19 17.21 -0.54
C ARG A 61 -12.25 17.62 0.60
N LEU A 62 -12.57 17.24 1.82
CA LEU A 62 -11.78 17.56 2.99
C LEU A 62 -10.50 16.73 3.05
N HIS A 63 -9.46 17.32 3.59
CA HIS A 63 -8.22 16.58 3.84
C HIS A 63 -8.45 15.45 4.87
N PRO A 64 -7.82 14.28 4.73
CA PRO A 64 -7.96 13.18 5.69
C PRO A 64 -7.74 13.57 7.15
N ALA A 65 -6.87 14.53 7.43
CA ALA A 65 -6.67 15.06 8.77
C ALA A 65 -7.93 15.75 9.34
N GLU A 66 -8.67 16.47 8.51
CA GLU A 66 -9.93 17.09 8.89
C GLU A 66 -11.02 16.04 9.14
N LEU A 67 -11.10 15.03 8.27
CA LEU A 67 -12.01 13.89 8.45
C LEU A 67 -11.73 13.15 9.77
N ARG A 68 -10.45 12.91 10.06
CA ARG A 68 -10.02 12.30 11.32
C ARG A 68 -10.46 13.17 12.52
N ASN A 69 -10.29 14.49 12.45
CA ASN A 69 -10.71 15.40 13.51
C ASN A 69 -12.22 15.39 13.73
N MET A 70 -13.01 15.24 12.66
CA MET A 70 -14.47 15.17 12.75
C MET A 70 -14.96 13.95 13.56
N VAL A 71 -14.21 12.86 13.57
CA VAL A 71 -14.55 11.63 14.30
C VAL A 71 -13.77 11.47 15.60
N THR A 72 -13.00 12.48 15.99
CA THR A 72 -12.16 12.49 17.20
C THR A 72 -12.64 13.56 18.15
N SER A 73 -13.45 13.18 19.15
CA SER A 73 -13.86 14.09 20.21
C SER A 73 -12.81 14.17 21.32
N PRO A 74 -12.62 15.34 21.96
CA PRO A 74 -11.70 15.47 23.10
C PRO A 74 -12.03 14.46 24.22
N GLY A 75 -11.02 13.73 24.69
CA GLY A 75 -11.18 12.73 25.74
C GLY A 75 -11.97 11.47 25.36
N GLY A 76 -12.37 11.33 24.08
CA GLY A 76 -13.11 10.17 23.58
C GLY A 76 -12.23 8.97 23.22
N THR A 77 -12.90 7.89 22.76
CA THR A 77 -12.24 6.63 22.37
C THR A 77 -11.28 6.82 21.22
N SER A 78 -11.65 7.62 20.22
CA SER A 78 -10.77 7.91 19.07
C SER A 78 -9.53 8.68 19.48
N ALA A 79 -9.62 9.62 20.41
CA ALA A 79 -8.46 10.36 20.92
C ALA A 79 -7.49 9.45 21.67
N ALA A 80 -7.99 8.55 22.49
CA ALA A 80 -7.17 7.56 23.21
C ALA A 80 -6.47 6.59 22.25
N ALA A 81 -7.18 6.10 21.24
CA ALA A 81 -6.63 5.22 20.22
C ALA A 81 -5.56 5.93 19.38
N LEU A 82 -5.84 7.15 18.95
CA LEU A 82 -4.92 7.96 18.14
C LEU A 82 -3.61 8.22 18.89
N TYR A 83 -3.68 8.50 20.18
CA TYR A 83 -2.49 8.66 21.02
C TYR A 83 -1.57 7.44 20.96
N GLN A 84 -2.12 6.22 21.05
CA GLN A 84 -1.34 4.99 20.96
C GLN A 84 -0.73 4.79 19.56
N LEU A 85 -1.47 5.10 18.52
CA LEU A 85 -0.98 4.98 17.13
C LEU A 85 0.17 5.96 16.86
N GLU A 86 0.03 7.20 17.29
CA GLU A 86 1.09 8.23 17.15
C GLU A 86 2.33 7.87 18.02
N LYS A 87 2.11 7.45 19.25
CA LYS A 87 3.19 7.00 20.14
C LYS A 87 3.96 5.81 19.58
N GLY A 88 3.26 4.88 18.92
CA GLY A 88 3.86 3.72 18.27
C GLY A 88 4.57 4.05 16.95
N GLY A 89 4.48 5.27 16.45
CA GLY A 89 5.18 5.70 15.25
C GLY A 89 4.57 5.19 13.96
N LEU A 90 3.25 5.03 13.88
CA LEU A 90 2.57 4.50 12.70
C LEU A 90 2.96 5.24 11.41
N ARG A 91 3.06 6.56 11.44
CA ARG A 91 3.43 7.37 10.26
C ARG A 91 4.82 7.01 9.75
N THR A 92 5.78 6.89 10.65
CA THR A 92 7.17 6.53 10.34
C THR A 92 7.24 5.12 9.74
N VAL A 93 6.52 4.17 10.32
CA VAL A 93 6.49 2.77 9.82
C VAL A 93 5.90 2.70 8.42
N LEU A 94 4.77 3.37 8.17
CA LEU A 94 4.16 3.42 6.85
C LEU A 94 5.06 4.09 5.81
N SER A 95 5.71 5.20 6.17
CA SER A 95 6.67 5.89 5.30
C SER A 95 7.84 4.98 4.91
N LYS A 96 8.40 4.26 5.87
CA LYS A 96 9.47 3.28 5.63
C LYS A 96 9.03 2.12 4.76
N ALA A 97 7.82 1.61 4.98
CA ALA A 97 7.27 0.51 4.18
C ALA A 97 7.10 0.90 2.71
N VAL A 98 6.52 2.07 2.46
CA VAL A 98 6.36 2.61 1.09
C VAL A 98 7.70 2.83 0.41
N TRP A 99 8.68 3.38 1.12
CA TRP A 99 10.02 3.58 0.59
C TRP A 99 10.71 2.25 0.24
N ALA A 100 10.60 1.25 1.09
CA ALA A 100 11.15 -0.09 0.84
C ALA A 100 10.50 -0.73 -0.40
N ALA A 101 9.18 -0.60 -0.56
CA ALA A 101 8.46 -1.09 -1.74
C ALA A 101 8.92 -0.38 -3.01
N TYR A 102 9.09 0.94 -2.96
CA TYR A 102 9.61 1.72 -4.08
C TYR A 102 11.01 1.26 -4.49
N GLN A 103 11.94 1.16 -3.54
CA GLN A 103 13.30 0.70 -3.81
C GLN A 103 13.32 -0.71 -4.42
N ARG A 104 12.45 -1.59 -3.95
CA ARG A 104 12.32 -2.95 -4.49
C ARG A 104 11.77 -2.94 -5.92
N SER A 105 10.80 -2.10 -6.22
CA SER A 105 10.25 -1.93 -7.57
C SER A 105 11.34 -1.48 -8.55
N VAL A 106 12.11 -0.47 -8.18
CA VAL A 106 13.25 0.01 -8.97
C VAL A 106 14.26 -1.11 -9.22
N ALA A 107 14.64 -1.86 -8.20
CA ALA A 107 15.60 -2.97 -8.31
C ALA A 107 15.10 -4.07 -9.25
N LEU A 108 13.82 -4.41 -9.21
CA LEU A 108 13.21 -5.40 -10.10
C LEU A 108 13.16 -4.93 -11.55
N GLY A 109 12.91 -3.64 -11.80
CA GLY A 109 12.96 -3.03 -13.13
C GLY A 109 14.35 -3.13 -13.75
N GLN A 110 15.40 -2.86 -13.00
CA GLN A 110 16.79 -2.97 -13.44
C GLN A 110 17.19 -4.41 -13.79
N VAL A 111 16.73 -5.40 -13.05
CA VAL A 111 16.97 -6.83 -13.36
C VAL A 111 16.25 -7.22 -14.66
N GLY A 112 15.06 -6.71 -14.92
CA GLY A 112 14.30 -6.93 -16.14
C GLY A 112 15.02 -6.37 -17.38
N GLU A 113 15.62 -5.20 -17.28
CA GLU A 113 16.41 -4.59 -18.35
C GLU A 113 17.70 -5.38 -18.66
N ALA A 114 18.37 -5.87 -17.62
CA ALA A 114 19.58 -6.68 -17.77
C ALA A 114 19.31 -8.08 -18.37
N ALA A 115 18.08 -8.56 -18.31
CA ALA A 115 17.63 -9.84 -18.85
C ALA A 115 17.03 -9.76 -20.26
N SER A 116 17.00 -8.57 -20.89
CA SER A 116 16.60 -8.42 -22.28
C SER A 116 17.55 -9.23 -23.17
N PRO A 117 17.05 -10.09 -24.08
CA PRO A 117 17.92 -10.91 -24.90
C PRO A 117 18.83 -10.03 -25.75
N VAL A 118 20.13 -10.26 -25.66
CA VAL A 118 21.06 -9.84 -26.69
C VAL A 118 20.54 -10.40 -28.00
N GLU A 119 20.16 -9.56 -28.95
CA GLU A 119 19.88 -10.00 -30.30
C GLU A 119 21.05 -10.85 -30.77
N MET A 120 20.80 -12.15 -30.91
CA MET A 120 21.76 -13.10 -31.44
C MET A 120 21.85 -12.79 -32.94
N HIS A 121 22.84 -11.97 -33.30
CA HIS A 121 23.16 -11.71 -34.69
C HIS A 121 23.69 -13.03 -35.27
N LEU A 122 22.83 -13.70 -36.05
CA LEU A 122 23.27 -14.85 -36.84
C LEU A 122 24.22 -14.35 -37.91
N PRO A 123 25.41 -14.93 -38.04
CA PRO A 123 26.33 -14.58 -39.15
C PRO A 123 25.69 -14.96 -40.46
N GLY A 124 25.73 -14.04 -41.41
CA GLY A 124 25.06 -14.10 -42.69
C GLY A 124 25.45 -15.37 -43.50
N GLU A 125 24.44 -15.90 -44.18
CA GLU A 125 24.64 -16.82 -45.28
C GLU A 125 25.24 -16.05 -46.46
N ASP A 126 26.55 -16.22 -46.66
CA ASP A 126 27.20 -15.87 -47.91
C ASP A 126 26.76 -16.86 -48.97
N THR A 127 25.72 -16.51 -49.69
CA THR A 127 25.44 -17.21 -50.98
C THR A 127 26.43 -16.73 -52.04
N GLN A 128 27.46 -17.51 -52.24
CA GLN A 128 28.25 -17.41 -53.48
C GLN A 128 27.37 -17.93 -54.62
N SER A 129 27.06 -17.07 -55.56
CA SER A 129 26.56 -17.45 -56.88
C SER A 129 27.72 -17.38 -57.89
N THR A 130 28.06 -18.48 -58.45
CA THR A 130 28.77 -18.62 -59.74
C THR A 130 27.80 -18.54 -60.87
#